data_f197cbe241ee3a8f0d55fd03da18ac7b
#
_entry.id   f197cbe241ee3a8f0d55fd03da18ac7b
#
_cell.length_a   1.000
_cell.length_b   1.000
_cell.length_c   1.000
_cell.angle_alpha   90.00
_cell.angle_beta   90.00
_cell.angle_gamma   90.00
#
_symmetry.space_group_name_H-M   'P 1'
#
loop_
_entity.id
_entity.type
_entity.pdbx_description
1 polymer ?
#
loop_
_entity_poly.entity_id
_entity_poly.type
_entity_poly.pdbx_seq_one_letter_code
_entity_poly.pdbx_strand_id
1 'polypeptide(L)'
;MKLDRLTLSNFRGYQDETPIEIGDLTAFIGRNDAGKSTILEALEIFFNNKLVTCEREDLSVVAEGRDITITCVFSDIPDGIIIDAASPTTLAEEFLLNSDDELEIKKVFPATAAKPKEKIYIRCMHPSAAGVADLLELKRTELRARALELGAAPESFNGNINASIREAIRTQVEDLSLVETELLVDKEDTKKVYETIKNYLPIYALFQSDRRSRDDDKEVADPMKIAVQQALRDLGAELEYIKSEVRARAIETADRTLLKLREMAPELAQQLTPEFKTDPKFETQFKLLIRSEDDIAVNKRGSGFRRLILLNFFRAEAERRINTDTTNHIIYAFEEPETSQHPDHQEMLIRAFLELAASANSQIVLTTHTPALAGFLPLESLRFIERDGHRRTIEAGTDEVFQKIADTLGVLPDPIPRDATAILLVEGKGDFPFVHHTAEKLKEGGHLAATFEDCRIAVVPIGGCGNIKHWRTLQLADQFGIPYCVLLDSDLGTPQEIQMRRRITQLQADGVKAYLTRKREPENYIHLDCLQLPPDSVFTFSDTDDAKSKISSEKGTNIKTVLEDYWVQMSCDQIRQVEKYIENGVEKFEFTEMFSDFLSLADGNT
;
A
#
# COMPACT_ATOMS: atom_id res chain seq x y z
N MET A 1 -17.58 6.04 7.22
CA MET A 1 -16.50 7.05 7.09
C MET A 1 -15.32 6.44 6.38
N LYS A 2 -14.81 7.10 5.36
CA LYS A 2 -13.66 6.70 4.54
C LYS A 2 -12.47 7.62 4.88
N LEU A 3 -11.26 7.09 4.95
CA LEU A 3 -10.05 7.89 5.10
C LEU A 3 -9.59 8.38 3.72
N ASP A 4 -9.61 9.69 3.49
CA ASP A 4 -9.21 10.26 2.21
C ASP A 4 -7.81 10.84 2.22
N ARG A 5 -7.38 11.40 3.36
CA ARG A 5 -6.06 12.03 3.46
C ARG A 5 -5.41 11.79 4.81
N LEU A 6 -4.13 11.48 4.79
CA LEU A 6 -3.24 11.47 5.95
C LEU A 6 -2.22 12.59 5.77
N THR A 7 -2.01 13.43 6.77
CA THR A 7 -0.95 14.44 6.76
C THR A 7 -0.01 14.21 7.91
N LEU A 8 1.29 14.11 7.63
CA LEU A 8 2.35 13.95 8.61
C LEU A 8 3.20 15.21 8.69
N SER A 9 3.58 15.60 9.90
CA SER A 9 4.54 16.69 10.10
C SER A 9 5.40 16.40 11.33
N ASN A 10 6.70 16.64 11.19
CA ASN A 10 7.72 16.37 12.21
C ASN A 10 7.75 14.92 12.72
N PHE A 11 7.30 13.96 11.92
CA PHE A 11 7.26 12.55 12.30
C PHE A 11 8.34 11.76 11.59
N ARG A 12 9.38 11.34 12.30
CA ARG A 12 10.55 10.60 11.79
C ARG A 12 11.18 11.27 10.56
N GLY A 13 11.09 10.66 9.37
CA GLY A 13 11.60 11.23 8.14
C GLY A 13 10.69 12.25 7.46
N TYR A 14 9.47 12.46 7.94
CA TYR A 14 8.51 13.44 7.43
C TYR A 14 8.61 14.71 8.25
N GLN A 15 9.49 15.61 7.82
CA GLN A 15 9.74 16.88 8.51
C GLN A 15 8.65 17.90 8.21
N ASP A 16 8.46 18.17 6.93
CA ASP A 16 7.50 19.14 6.45
C ASP A 16 6.08 18.55 6.49
N GLU A 17 5.08 19.41 6.47
CA GLU A 17 3.69 18.99 6.31
C GLU A 17 3.53 18.24 5.00
N THR A 18 3.31 16.93 5.08
CA THR A 18 3.28 16.02 3.93
C THR A 18 1.90 15.41 3.81
N PRO A 19 1.03 15.92 2.92
CA PRO A 19 -0.27 15.33 2.63
C PRO A 19 -0.12 14.08 1.77
N ILE A 20 -0.90 13.05 2.10
CA ILE A 20 -0.89 11.72 1.48
C ILE A 20 -2.33 11.33 1.18
N GLU A 21 -2.68 11.31 -0.09
CA GLU A 21 -4.02 10.89 -0.53
C GLU A 21 -4.15 9.36 -0.44
N ILE A 22 -5.23 8.92 0.21
CA ILE A 22 -5.55 7.51 0.45
C ILE A 22 -6.83 7.15 -0.33
N GLY A 23 -6.71 6.24 -1.29
CA GLY A 23 -7.85 5.71 -2.05
C GLY A 23 -8.41 4.40 -1.48
N ASP A 24 -9.25 3.72 -2.25
CA ASP A 24 -9.73 2.38 -1.90
C ASP A 24 -8.59 1.36 -1.88
N LEU A 25 -7.62 1.54 -2.78
CA LEU A 25 -6.34 0.86 -2.78
C LEU A 25 -5.22 1.89 -2.84
N THR A 26 -4.26 1.81 -1.93
CA THR A 26 -3.07 2.67 -1.92
C THR A 26 -1.83 1.84 -1.65
N ALA A 27 -0.86 1.90 -2.56
CA ALA A 27 0.39 1.17 -2.46
C ALA A 27 1.59 2.12 -2.40
N PHE A 28 2.30 2.08 -1.29
CA PHE A 28 3.52 2.84 -1.09
C PHE A 28 4.73 2.09 -1.60
N ILE A 29 5.44 2.66 -2.56
CA ILE A 29 6.58 2.06 -3.24
C ILE A 29 7.82 2.92 -3.04
N GLY A 30 8.96 2.28 -2.87
CA GLY A 30 10.24 2.97 -2.71
C GLY A 30 11.31 2.05 -2.18
N ARG A 31 12.55 2.53 -2.14
CA ARG A 31 13.69 1.77 -1.59
C ARG A 31 13.47 1.43 -0.12
N ASN A 32 14.24 0.46 0.37
CA ASN A 32 14.29 0.20 1.81
C ASN A 32 14.70 1.49 2.52
N ASP A 33 14.10 1.73 3.70
CA ASP A 33 14.32 2.94 4.50
C ASP A 33 13.84 4.28 3.86
N ALA A 34 13.02 4.21 2.81
CA ALA A 34 12.38 5.40 2.24
C ALA A 34 11.33 6.04 3.16
N GLY A 35 10.81 5.30 4.14
CA GLY A 35 9.78 5.77 5.07
C GLY A 35 8.39 5.17 4.84
N LYS A 36 8.28 4.08 4.05
CA LYS A 36 7.02 3.38 3.77
C LYS A 36 6.31 2.90 5.04
N SER A 37 7.02 2.13 5.88
CA SER A 37 6.48 1.59 7.14
C SER A 37 6.07 2.69 8.12
N THR A 38 6.75 3.84 8.06
CA THR A 38 6.45 5.01 8.90
C THR A 38 5.02 5.50 8.69
N ILE A 39 4.48 5.44 7.46
CA ILE A 39 3.11 5.83 7.15
C ILE A 39 2.12 4.87 7.81
N LEU A 40 2.34 3.55 7.70
CA LEU A 40 1.46 2.55 8.32
C LEU A 40 1.48 2.66 9.85
N GLU A 41 2.65 2.92 10.43
CA GLU A 41 2.79 3.10 11.87
C GLU A 41 2.17 4.42 12.36
N ALA A 42 2.20 5.49 11.55
CA ALA A 42 1.50 6.73 11.85
C ALA A 42 -0.03 6.50 11.95
N LEU A 43 -0.60 5.73 11.03
CA LEU A 43 -2.01 5.33 11.10
C LEU A 43 -2.29 4.48 12.35
N GLU A 44 -1.41 3.53 12.70
CA GLU A 44 -1.54 2.71 13.92
C GLU A 44 -1.54 3.59 15.19
N ILE A 45 -0.67 4.60 15.26
CA ILE A 45 -0.63 5.58 16.32
C ILE A 45 -1.91 6.43 16.34
N PHE A 46 -2.38 6.86 15.15
CA PHE A 46 -3.59 7.66 15.06
C PHE A 46 -4.83 6.90 15.55
N PHE A 47 -5.00 5.64 15.18
CA PHE A 47 -6.13 4.80 15.59
C PHE A 47 -5.99 4.21 17.00
N ASN A 48 -4.85 4.42 17.67
CA ASN A 48 -4.58 3.98 19.06
C ASN A 48 -4.75 2.48 19.30
N ASN A 49 -4.34 1.63 18.35
CA ASN A 49 -4.48 0.17 18.48
C ASN A 49 -3.43 -0.46 19.41
N LYS A 50 -2.48 0.32 19.92
CA LYS A 50 -1.44 -0.06 20.91
C LYS A 50 -0.37 -1.03 20.37
N LEU A 51 -0.32 -1.28 19.08
CA LEU A 51 0.73 -2.07 18.46
C LEU A 51 2.03 -1.23 18.40
N VAL A 52 1.88 0.04 17.99
CA VAL A 52 2.93 1.06 17.98
C VAL A 52 2.45 2.25 18.80
N THR A 53 3.33 2.83 19.61
CA THR A 53 3.05 4.05 20.40
C THR A 53 4.03 5.14 20.00
N CYS A 54 3.56 6.38 19.95
CA CYS A 54 4.42 7.52 19.66
C CYS A 54 5.41 7.73 20.83
N GLU A 55 6.68 7.86 20.49
CA GLU A 55 7.76 8.13 21.43
C GLU A 55 8.45 9.45 21.09
N ARG A 56 9.24 10.00 22.02
CA ARG A 56 9.97 11.26 21.80
C ARG A 56 10.97 11.15 20.65
N GLU A 57 11.53 9.98 20.46
CA GLU A 57 12.51 9.64 19.43
C GLU A 57 11.89 9.63 18.02
N ASP A 58 10.56 9.61 17.92
CA ASP A 58 9.84 9.73 16.64
C ASP A 58 9.81 11.18 16.10
N LEU A 59 10.24 12.16 16.89
CA LEU A 59 10.41 13.53 16.41
C LEU A 59 11.49 13.59 15.33
N SER A 60 11.19 14.25 14.22
CA SER A 60 12.17 14.45 13.14
C SER A 60 13.44 15.13 13.66
N VAL A 61 14.60 14.64 13.25
CA VAL A 61 15.93 15.12 13.69
C VAL A 61 16.17 16.58 13.30
N VAL A 62 15.47 17.04 12.25
CA VAL A 62 15.59 18.39 11.68
C VAL A 62 14.34 19.24 11.95
N ALA A 63 13.47 18.81 12.86
CA ALA A 63 12.25 19.54 13.20
C ALA A 63 12.55 20.92 13.80
N GLU A 64 11.84 21.94 13.32
CA GLU A 64 11.94 23.31 13.88
C GLU A 64 11.18 23.45 15.21
N GLY A 65 10.26 22.55 15.50
CA GLY A 65 9.40 22.49 16.70
C GLY A 65 9.58 21.21 17.49
N ARG A 66 8.76 21.04 18.53
CA ARG A 66 8.74 19.85 19.40
C ARG A 66 7.45 19.04 19.27
N ASP A 67 6.59 19.39 18.34
CA ASP A 67 5.29 18.78 18.18
C ASP A 67 5.29 17.85 16.95
N ILE A 68 5.05 16.58 17.18
CA ILE A 68 4.76 15.61 16.14
C ILE A 68 3.28 15.72 15.81
N THR A 69 2.93 15.81 14.54
CA THR A 69 1.52 15.96 14.12
C THR A 69 1.12 14.87 13.14
N ILE A 70 -0.02 14.26 13.41
CA ILE A 70 -0.68 13.28 12.53
C ILE A 70 -2.12 13.75 12.35
N THR A 71 -2.49 14.10 11.12
CA THR A 71 -3.84 14.57 10.75
C THR A 71 -4.48 13.59 9.79
N CYS A 72 -5.73 13.21 10.02
CA CYS A 72 -6.53 12.39 9.12
C CYS A 72 -7.82 13.11 8.74
N VAL A 73 -8.17 13.03 7.46
CA VAL A 73 -9.40 13.59 6.90
C VAL A 73 -10.29 12.44 6.45
N PHE A 74 -11.57 12.52 6.81
CA PHE A 74 -12.56 11.49 6.56
C PHE A 74 -13.74 12.05 5.80
N SER A 75 -14.13 11.36 4.71
CA SER A 75 -15.40 11.55 4.00
C SER A 75 -16.43 10.48 4.35
N ASP A 76 -17.50 10.39 3.57
CA ASP A 76 -18.60 9.44 3.75
C ASP A 76 -19.13 9.43 5.19
N ILE A 77 -19.40 10.66 5.69
CA ILE A 77 -19.88 10.85 7.05
C ILE A 77 -21.34 10.38 7.12
N PRO A 78 -21.69 9.42 7.99
CA PRO A 78 -23.07 8.96 8.13
C PRO A 78 -24.00 10.10 8.56
N ASP A 79 -25.11 10.26 7.88
CA ASP A 79 -26.14 11.29 8.15
C ASP A 79 -26.71 11.25 9.57
N GLY A 80 -26.49 10.15 10.28
CA GLY A 80 -27.08 9.88 11.60
C GLY A 80 -26.05 9.75 12.73
N ILE A 81 -24.91 10.45 12.68
CA ILE A 81 -24.03 10.51 13.85
C ILE A 81 -24.74 11.29 14.95
N ILE A 82 -25.36 10.56 15.87
CA ILE A 82 -25.99 11.13 17.04
C ILE A 82 -24.89 11.47 18.06
N ILE A 83 -24.53 12.73 18.16
CA ILE A 83 -23.52 13.24 19.08
C ILE A 83 -24.05 13.27 20.51
N ASP A 84 -25.34 13.54 20.70
CA ASP A 84 -26.03 13.50 21.99
C ASP A 84 -27.23 12.56 21.89
N ALA A 85 -27.21 11.46 22.64
CA ALA A 85 -28.31 10.48 22.66
C ALA A 85 -29.66 11.06 23.12
N ALA A 86 -29.64 12.22 23.76
CA ALA A 86 -30.85 12.90 24.21
C ALA A 86 -31.46 13.85 23.16
N SER A 87 -30.68 14.25 22.14
CA SER A 87 -31.14 15.05 20.99
C SER A 87 -30.24 14.73 19.79
N PRO A 88 -30.76 14.11 18.74
CA PRO A 88 -29.98 13.84 17.56
C PRO A 88 -29.51 15.15 16.95
N THR A 89 -28.20 15.34 16.91
CA THR A 89 -27.53 16.45 16.23
C THR A 89 -26.42 15.87 15.39
N THR A 90 -26.10 16.50 14.28
CA THR A 90 -25.10 16.05 13.32
C THR A 90 -23.80 16.83 13.46
N LEU A 91 -22.71 16.35 12.85
CA LEU A 91 -21.44 17.07 12.81
C LEU A 91 -21.59 18.42 12.08
N ALA A 92 -22.40 18.46 11.03
CA ALA A 92 -22.68 19.68 10.28
C ALA A 92 -23.44 20.71 11.11
N GLU A 93 -24.48 20.29 11.86
CA GLU A 93 -25.27 21.16 12.75
C GLU A 93 -24.44 21.73 13.89
N GLU A 94 -23.40 21.02 14.33
CA GLU A 94 -22.47 21.47 15.37
C GLU A 94 -21.25 22.21 14.81
N PHE A 95 -21.17 22.42 13.47
CA PHE A 95 -20.05 23.12 12.81
C PHE A 95 -18.69 22.45 13.08
N LEU A 96 -18.65 21.14 12.92
CA LEU A 96 -17.46 20.30 13.16
C LEU A 96 -16.84 19.75 11.88
N LEU A 97 -17.28 20.22 10.71
CA LEU A 97 -16.72 19.85 9.42
C LEU A 97 -15.82 20.97 8.87
N ASN A 98 -14.86 20.60 8.03
CA ASN A 98 -14.00 21.55 7.33
C ASN A 98 -14.73 22.24 6.16
N SER A 99 -14.02 23.01 5.34
CA SER A 99 -14.61 23.72 4.18
C SER A 99 -15.12 22.82 3.08
N ASP A 100 -14.70 21.56 3.05
CA ASP A 100 -15.05 20.55 2.06
C ASP A 100 -16.12 19.56 2.58
N ASP A 101 -16.77 19.90 3.69
CA ASP A 101 -17.76 19.06 4.40
C ASP A 101 -17.19 17.72 4.90
N GLU A 102 -15.86 17.67 5.19
CA GLU A 102 -15.16 16.51 5.68
C GLU A 102 -14.83 16.64 7.18
N LEU A 103 -14.66 15.51 7.86
CA LEU A 103 -14.20 15.47 9.24
C LEU A 103 -12.68 15.43 9.30
N GLU A 104 -12.05 16.49 9.79
CA GLU A 104 -10.60 16.58 9.93
C GLU A 104 -10.19 16.48 11.41
N ILE A 105 -9.45 15.42 11.75
CA ILE A 105 -8.95 15.15 13.11
C ILE A 105 -7.44 15.24 13.11
N LYS A 106 -6.92 16.17 13.92
CA LYS A 106 -5.49 16.41 14.12
C LYS A 106 -5.06 15.94 15.50
N LYS A 107 -4.08 15.04 15.54
CA LYS A 107 -3.42 14.59 16.77
C LYS A 107 -2.03 15.19 16.88
N VAL A 108 -1.76 15.87 17.99
CA VAL A 108 -0.48 16.49 18.31
C VAL A 108 0.16 15.77 19.48
N PHE A 109 1.41 15.34 19.30
CA PHE A 109 2.21 14.67 20.34
C PHE A 109 3.40 15.55 20.71
N PRO A 110 3.31 16.33 21.81
CA PRO A 110 4.42 17.17 22.27
C PRO A 110 5.59 16.31 22.74
N ALA A 111 6.71 16.31 22.01
CA ALA A 111 7.89 15.48 22.29
C ALA A 111 8.71 16.00 23.49
N THR A 112 8.03 16.43 24.54
CA THR A 112 8.63 16.93 25.81
C THR A 112 8.86 15.81 26.82
N ALA A 113 8.15 14.68 26.68
CA ALA A 113 8.29 13.49 27.52
C ALA A 113 8.65 12.28 26.66
N ALA A 114 9.24 11.23 27.26
CA ALA A 114 9.61 9.99 26.54
C ALA A 114 8.42 9.36 25.82
N LYS A 115 7.24 9.40 26.42
CA LYS A 115 5.96 8.99 25.83
C LYS A 115 5.01 10.18 25.85
N PRO A 116 4.96 10.97 24.77
CA PRO A 116 4.11 12.14 24.70
C PRO A 116 2.63 11.74 24.75
N LYS A 117 1.86 12.51 25.51
CA LYS A 117 0.40 12.36 25.51
C LYS A 117 -0.18 13.11 24.33
N GLU A 118 -1.08 12.46 23.62
CA GLU A 118 -1.79 13.08 22.50
C GLU A 118 -2.67 14.24 22.97
N LYS A 119 -2.70 15.31 22.17
CA LYS A 119 -3.72 16.33 22.17
C LYS A 119 -4.50 16.19 20.87
N ILE A 120 -5.81 16.18 20.97
CA ILE A 120 -6.69 15.93 19.84
C ILE A 120 -7.42 17.20 19.50
N TYR A 121 -7.43 17.56 18.22
CA TYR A 121 -8.14 18.71 17.69
C TYR A 121 -9.06 18.26 16.56
N ILE A 122 -10.21 18.91 16.44
CA ILE A 122 -11.06 18.87 15.25
C ILE A 122 -10.84 20.18 14.51
N ARG A 123 -10.39 20.12 13.27
CA ARG A 123 -10.21 21.27 12.39
C ARG A 123 -11.49 21.45 11.58
N CYS A 124 -12.16 22.57 11.75
CA CYS A 124 -13.50 22.78 11.22
C CYS A 124 -13.81 24.26 10.93
N MET A 125 -14.83 24.49 10.14
CA MET A 125 -15.45 25.80 9.93
C MET A 125 -16.38 26.09 11.10
N HIS A 126 -15.89 26.80 12.13
CA HIS A 126 -16.61 27.02 13.39
C HIS A 126 -17.05 28.47 13.56
N PRO A 127 -18.19 28.72 14.23
CA PRO A 127 -18.62 30.07 14.58
C PRO A 127 -17.58 30.81 15.41
N SER A 128 -17.24 32.04 15.02
CA SER A 128 -16.30 32.91 15.75
C SER A 128 -16.93 34.17 16.36
N ALA A 129 -18.20 34.43 16.05
CA ALA A 129 -18.92 35.55 16.57
C ALA A 129 -19.00 35.52 18.12
N ALA A 130 -19.02 36.70 18.73
CA ALA A 130 -19.12 36.83 20.18
C ALA A 130 -20.36 36.11 20.73
N GLY A 131 -20.15 35.27 21.75
CA GLY A 131 -21.22 34.52 22.40
C GLY A 131 -21.53 33.14 21.80
N VAL A 132 -20.97 32.80 20.63
CA VAL A 132 -21.21 31.49 19.97
C VAL A 132 -19.95 30.64 19.73
N ALA A 133 -18.77 31.26 19.85
CA ALA A 133 -17.49 30.60 19.53
C ALA A 133 -17.10 29.47 20.51
N ASP A 134 -17.56 29.53 21.76
CA ASP A 134 -17.16 28.64 22.85
C ASP A 134 -18.25 27.67 23.33
N LEU A 135 -19.35 27.55 22.59
CA LEU A 135 -20.54 26.82 23.06
C LEU A 135 -20.29 25.33 23.38
N LEU A 136 -19.38 24.68 22.71
CA LEU A 136 -19.02 23.28 22.95
C LEU A 136 -18.14 23.08 24.21
N GLU A 137 -17.54 24.14 24.73
CA GLU A 137 -16.71 24.13 25.95
C GLU A 137 -17.49 24.48 27.21
N LEU A 138 -18.71 25.01 27.08
CA LEU A 138 -19.53 25.48 28.17
C LEU A 138 -20.28 24.36 28.90
N LYS A 139 -20.42 24.47 30.20
CA LYS A 139 -21.31 23.64 31.00
C LYS A 139 -22.76 24.00 30.74
N ARG A 140 -23.67 23.06 30.97
CA ARG A 140 -25.13 23.26 30.76
C ARG A 140 -25.68 24.52 31.46
N THR A 141 -25.21 24.80 32.66
CA THR A 141 -25.63 26.01 33.41
C THR A 141 -25.18 27.28 32.72
N GLU A 142 -23.99 27.30 32.16
CA GLU A 142 -23.42 28.43 31.44
C GLU A 142 -24.12 28.60 30.07
N LEU A 143 -24.41 27.48 29.35
CA LEU A 143 -25.20 27.52 28.14
C LEU A 143 -26.58 28.13 28.36
N ARG A 144 -27.31 27.70 29.40
CA ARG A 144 -28.61 28.30 29.74
C ARG A 144 -28.54 29.78 30.02
N ALA A 145 -27.53 30.21 30.82
CA ALA A 145 -27.31 31.61 31.09
C ALA A 145 -27.05 32.41 29.82
N ARG A 146 -26.18 31.90 28.93
CA ARG A 146 -25.85 32.49 27.63
C ARG A 146 -27.08 32.60 26.72
N ALA A 147 -27.94 31.57 26.68
CA ALA A 147 -29.16 31.55 25.87
C ALA A 147 -30.10 32.70 26.31
N LEU A 148 -30.32 32.85 27.59
CA LEU A 148 -31.14 33.92 28.15
C LEU A 148 -30.53 35.32 27.94
N GLU A 149 -29.22 35.44 28.08
CA GLU A 149 -28.46 36.70 27.86
C GLU A 149 -28.61 37.19 26.41
N LEU A 150 -28.56 36.26 25.44
CA LEU A 150 -28.74 36.57 24.01
C LEU A 150 -30.19 36.67 23.56
N GLY A 151 -31.14 36.49 24.48
CA GLY A 151 -32.57 36.71 24.21
C GLY A 151 -33.34 35.49 23.72
N ALA A 152 -32.79 34.28 23.82
CA ALA A 152 -33.52 33.07 23.52
C ALA A 152 -34.69 32.88 24.51
N ALA A 153 -35.92 32.65 23.99
CA ALA A 153 -37.09 32.43 24.84
C ALA A 153 -36.96 31.08 25.57
N PRO A 154 -37.25 30.98 26.88
CA PRO A 154 -37.11 29.74 27.64
C PRO A 154 -37.89 28.54 27.04
N GLU A 155 -38.96 28.79 26.35
CA GLU A 155 -39.78 27.80 25.65
C GLU A 155 -39.22 27.36 24.29
N SER A 156 -38.26 28.07 23.74
CA SER A 156 -37.67 27.75 22.43
C SER A 156 -36.66 26.61 22.48
N PHE A 157 -36.23 26.16 23.65
CA PHE A 157 -35.23 25.09 23.79
C PHE A 157 -35.49 24.17 24.99
N ASN A 158 -35.03 22.93 24.86
CA ASN A 158 -35.03 22.01 26.00
C ASN A 158 -33.81 22.27 26.88
N GLY A 159 -34.00 22.91 28.03
CA GLY A 159 -32.92 23.25 28.95
C GLY A 159 -32.14 22.04 29.51
N ASN A 160 -32.58 20.79 29.32
CA ASN A 160 -31.88 19.59 29.74
C ASN A 160 -30.95 19.02 28.65
N ILE A 161 -31.02 19.56 27.43
CA ILE A 161 -30.31 19.08 26.25
C ILE A 161 -29.38 20.16 25.75
N ASN A 162 -28.05 19.93 25.84
CA ASN A 162 -27.04 20.92 25.46
C ASN A 162 -27.12 21.31 23.97
N ALA A 163 -27.35 20.35 23.07
CA ALA A 163 -27.51 20.62 21.64
C ALA A 163 -28.68 21.57 21.35
N SER A 164 -29.84 21.36 21.99
CA SER A 164 -31.00 22.23 21.83
C SER A 164 -30.74 23.65 22.36
N ILE A 165 -29.97 23.79 23.45
CA ILE A 165 -29.57 25.10 23.98
C ILE A 165 -28.61 25.80 23.00
N ARG A 166 -27.61 25.08 22.48
CA ARG A 166 -26.65 25.63 21.50
C ARG A 166 -27.34 26.09 20.21
N GLU A 167 -28.28 25.32 19.69
CA GLU A 167 -29.07 25.68 18.54
C GLU A 167 -29.88 26.97 18.79
N ALA A 168 -30.56 27.06 19.95
CA ALA A 168 -31.29 28.26 20.32
C ALA A 168 -30.39 29.50 20.47
N ILE A 169 -29.17 29.34 20.97
CA ILE A 169 -28.19 30.43 21.04
C ILE A 169 -27.80 30.90 19.64
N ARG A 170 -27.44 29.95 18.75
CA ARG A 170 -27.03 30.27 17.37
C ARG A 170 -28.10 30.99 16.58
N THR A 171 -29.38 30.67 16.79
CA THR A 171 -30.49 31.33 16.11
C THR A 171 -30.68 32.80 16.55
N GLN A 172 -30.08 33.24 17.66
CA GLN A 172 -30.14 34.64 18.10
C GLN A 172 -29.04 35.51 17.46
N VAL A 173 -28.11 34.93 16.71
CA VAL A 173 -26.96 35.62 16.09
C VAL A 173 -27.15 35.60 14.59
N GLU A 174 -27.30 36.79 13.96
CA GLU A 174 -27.56 36.93 12.52
C GLU A 174 -26.40 36.41 11.65
N ASP A 175 -25.16 36.65 12.07
CA ASP A 175 -23.93 36.19 11.38
C ASP A 175 -23.02 35.44 12.37
N LEU A 176 -22.88 34.17 12.16
CA LEU A 176 -22.03 33.29 12.97
C LEU A 176 -20.54 33.53 12.73
N SER A 177 -20.16 34.20 11.62
CA SER A 177 -18.78 34.48 11.21
C SER A 177 -17.93 33.21 11.23
N LEU A 178 -18.23 32.27 10.31
CA LEU A 178 -17.53 30.99 10.22
C LEU A 178 -16.06 31.18 9.84
N VAL A 179 -15.16 30.64 10.64
CA VAL A 179 -13.70 30.65 10.38
C VAL A 179 -13.12 29.27 10.61
N GLU A 180 -12.06 28.98 9.90
CA GLU A 180 -11.29 27.76 10.14
C GLU A 180 -10.67 27.79 11.53
N THR A 181 -11.00 26.80 12.37
CA THR A 181 -10.63 26.74 13.78
C THR A 181 -10.19 25.32 14.16
N GLU A 182 -9.21 25.22 15.06
CA GLU A 182 -8.79 23.96 15.69
C GLU A 182 -9.42 23.86 17.08
N LEU A 183 -10.48 23.06 17.22
CA LEU A 183 -11.16 22.84 18.50
C LEU A 183 -10.46 21.75 19.30
N LEU A 184 -9.93 22.07 20.47
CA LEU A 184 -9.31 21.10 21.38
C LEU A 184 -10.37 20.21 22.03
N VAL A 185 -10.16 18.90 21.95
CA VAL A 185 -11.11 17.87 22.40
C VAL A 185 -10.73 17.35 23.78
N ASP A 186 -10.75 18.22 24.80
CA ASP A 186 -10.35 17.84 26.16
C ASP A 186 -11.40 18.15 27.24
N LYS A 187 -12.43 18.93 26.90
CA LYS A 187 -13.39 19.47 27.87
C LYS A 187 -14.84 19.22 27.48
N GLU A 188 -15.70 19.10 28.50
CA GLU A 188 -17.16 19.10 28.42
C GLU A 188 -17.72 18.36 27.19
N ASP A 189 -18.50 19.04 26.35
CA ASP A 189 -19.16 18.40 25.21
C ASP A 189 -18.19 18.06 24.07
N THR A 190 -17.08 18.78 23.88
CA THR A 190 -16.08 18.43 22.85
C THR A 190 -15.53 17.02 23.08
N LYS A 191 -15.26 16.64 24.33
CA LYS A 191 -14.80 15.31 24.69
C LYS A 191 -15.86 14.23 24.42
N LYS A 192 -17.12 14.49 24.76
CA LYS A 192 -18.23 13.54 24.51
C LYS A 192 -18.45 13.32 23.02
N VAL A 193 -18.48 14.42 22.26
CA VAL A 193 -18.57 14.38 20.80
C VAL A 193 -17.49 13.50 20.21
N TYR A 194 -16.25 13.68 20.62
CA TYR A 194 -15.15 12.87 20.10
C TYR A 194 -15.24 11.39 20.49
N GLU A 195 -15.66 11.08 21.74
CA GLU A 195 -15.87 9.67 22.14
C GLU A 195 -16.98 9.01 21.30
N THR A 196 -17.98 9.77 20.88
CA THR A 196 -19.00 9.29 19.95
C THR A 196 -18.43 9.10 18.54
N ILE A 197 -17.70 10.08 18.00
CA ILE A 197 -17.05 10.00 16.68
C ILE A 197 -16.15 8.76 16.58
N LYS A 198 -15.40 8.43 17.61
CA LYS A 198 -14.53 7.25 17.63
C LYS A 198 -15.23 5.95 17.26
N ASN A 199 -16.51 5.81 17.59
CA ASN A 199 -17.28 4.60 17.27
C ASN A 199 -17.57 4.46 15.76
N TYR A 200 -17.52 5.58 15.03
CA TYR A 200 -17.77 5.64 13.59
C TYR A 200 -16.49 5.68 12.75
N LEU A 201 -15.33 5.93 13.37
CA LEU A 201 -14.05 5.86 12.67
C LEU A 201 -13.79 4.45 12.12
N PRO A 202 -13.10 4.32 10.99
CA PRO A 202 -12.73 3.02 10.45
C PRO A 202 -11.98 2.14 11.47
N ILE A 203 -12.14 0.84 11.34
CA ILE A 203 -11.27 -0.11 12.03
C ILE A 203 -9.95 -0.14 11.26
N TYR A 204 -8.84 0.17 11.90
CA TYR A 204 -7.51 0.05 11.30
C TYR A 204 -6.84 -1.25 11.73
N ALA A 205 -6.35 -2.03 10.78
CA ALA A 205 -5.72 -3.32 11.00
C ALA A 205 -4.37 -3.38 10.29
N LEU A 206 -3.27 -3.37 11.06
CA LEU A 206 -1.90 -3.44 10.55
C LEU A 206 -1.36 -4.86 10.58
N PHE A 207 -0.93 -5.37 9.42
CA PHE A 207 -0.30 -6.67 9.23
C PHE A 207 1.18 -6.47 8.85
N GLN A 208 2.08 -6.88 9.74
CA GLN A 208 3.54 -6.76 9.56
C GLN A 208 4.17 -8.12 9.28
N SER A 209 5.02 -8.20 8.25
CA SER A 209 5.60 -9.47 7.78
C SER A 209 6.81 -9.96 8.59
N ASP A 210 7.53 -9.08 9.28
CA ASP A 210 8.90 -9.35 9.77
C ASP A 210 9.08 -9.37 11.30
N ARG A 211 8.01 -9.52 12.08
CA ARG A 211 8.14 -9.69 13.53
C ARG A 211 8.53 -11.13 13.90
N ARG A 212 9.65 -11.26 14.64
CA ARG A 212 10.06 -12.54 15.23
C ARG A 212 8.91 -13.11 16.08
N SER A 213 8.51 -14.34 15.75
CA SER A 213 7.49 -15.12 16.48
C SER A 213 7.75 -15.12 17.99
N ARG A 214 6.92 -14.43 18.75
CA ARG A 214 6.76 -14.63 20.18
C ARG A 214 5.45 -15.38 20.41
N ASP A 215 5.31 -16.07 21.55
CA ASP A 215 4.12 -16.86 21.89
C ASP A 215 2.78 -16.09 21.84
N ASP A 216 2.83 -14.76 21.76
CA ASP A 216 1.69 -13.85 21.57
C ASP A 216 1.65 -13.23 20.17
N ASP A 217 2.12 -13.93 19.13
CA ASP A 217 2.18 -13.41 17.77
C ASP A 217 0.81 -12.91 17.27
N LYS A 218 0.71 -11.61 17.11
CA LYS A 218 -0.54 -10.91 16.78
C LYS A 218 -0.95 -11.09 15.31
N GLU A 219 -0.03 -11.47 14.43
CA GLU A 219 -0.30 -11.59 12.98
C GLU A 219 -1.45 -12.54 12.63
N VAL A 220 -1.57 -13.66 13.34
CA VAL A 220 -2.67 -14.62 13.13
C VAL A 220 -3.86 -14.32 14.04
N ALA A 221 -3.63 -13.59 15.13
CA ALA A 221 -4.69 -13.17 16.04
C ALA A 221 -5.43 -11.92 15.53
N ASP A 222 -4.78 -11.09 14.71
CA ASP A 222 -5.36 -9.84 14.23
C ASP A 222 -6.58 -10.02 13.31
N PRO A 223 -6.62 -10.96 12.34
CA PRO A 223 -7.83 -11.23 11.57
C PRO A 223 -9.00 -11.68 12.43
N MET A 224 -8.74 -12.55 13.40
CA MET A 224 -9.78 -13.04 14.33
C MET A 224 -10.23 -11.95 15.30
N LYS A 225 -9.33 -11.07 15.70
CA LYS A 225 -9.65 -9.88 16.50
C LYS A 225 -10.53 -8.91 15.72
N ILE A 226 -10.23 -8.68 14.43
CA ILE A 226 -11.04 -7.84 13.56
C ILE A 226 -12.44 -8.41 13.41
N ALA A 227 -12.57 -9.72 13.16
CA ALA A 227 -13.87 -10.38 13.07
C ALA A 227 -14.68 -10.21 14.37
N VAL A 228 -14.04 -10.33 15.54
CA VAL A 228 -14.68 -10.09 16.84
C VAL A 228 -15.07 -8.62 17.01
N GLN A 229 -14.20 -7.67 16.68
CA GLN A 229 -14.50 -6.24 16.77
C GLN A 229 -15.67 -5.84 15.88
N GLN A 230 -15.71 -6.40 14.68
CA GLN A 230 -16.78 -6.16 13.74
C GLN A 230 -18.11 -6.74 14.26
N ALA A 231 -18.12 -7.99 14.69
CA ALA A 231 -19.32 -8.61 15.27
C ALA A 231 -19.85 -7.82 16.48
N LEU A 232 -18.95 -7.27 17.32
CA LEU A 232 -19.35 -6.42 18.45
C LEU A 232 -19.90 -5.06 17.99
N ARG A 233 -19.41 -4.50 16.90
CA ARG A 233 -19.98 -3.26 16.32
C ARG A 233 -21.33 -3.50 15.70
N ASP A 234 -21.49 -4.60 14.96
CA ASP A 234 -22.76 -4.99 14.34
C ASP A 234 -23.85 -5.22 15.41
N LEU A 235 -23.47 -5.67 16.60
CA LEU A 235 -24.33 -5.85 17.78
C LEU A 235 -24.34 -4.62 18.72
N GLY A 236 -23.93 -3.47 18.24
CA GLY A 236 -23.75 -2.29 19.09
C GLY A 236 -25.02 -1.84 19.81
N ALA A 237 -26.17 -1.86 19.16
CA ALA A 237 -27.46 -1.48 19.75
C ALA A 237 -27.88 -2.46 20.88
N GLU A 238 -27.71 -3.75 20.67
CA GLU A 238 -28.01 -4.80 21.65
C GLU A 238 -27.08 -4.71 22.85
N LEU A 239 -25.79 -4.43 22.60
CA LEU A 239 -24.81 -4.26 23.67
C LEU A 239 -25.09 -3.03 24.53
N GLU A 240 -25.47 -1.90 23.92
CA GLU A 240 -25.89 -0.71 24.68
C GLU A 240 -27.19 -0.95 25.45
N TYR A 241 -28.14 -1.67 24.88
CA TYR A 241 -29.33 -2.10 25.62
C TYR A 241 -28.97 -2.95 26.84
N ILE A 242 -28.10 -3.95 26.68
CA ILE A 242 -27.63 -4.78 27.79
C ILE A 242 -26.94 -3.95 28.87
N LYS A 243 -26.05 -3.02 28.46
CA LYS A 243 -25.37 -2.11 29.40
C LYS A 243 -26.36 -1.24 30.19
N SER A 244 -27.35 -0.69 29.49
CA SER A 244 -28.37 0.17 30.12
C SER A 244 -29.24 -0.61 31.13
N GLU A 245 -29.65 -1.84 30.79
CA GLU A 245 -30.42 -2.70 31.68
C GLU A 245 -29.61 -3.11 32.93
N VAL A 246 -28.34 -3.51 32.74
CA VAL A 246 -27.46 -3.84 33.88
C VAL A 246 -27.27 -2.65 34.79
N ARG A 247 -27.05 -1.44 34.22
CA ARG A 247 -26.94 -0.21 35.02
C ARG A 247 -28.23 0.08 35.80
N ALA A 248 -29.38 0.03 35.14
CA ALA A 248 -30.66 0.32 35.77
C ALA A 248 -30.91 -0.62 36.96
N ARG A 249 -30.72 -1.93 36.78
CA ARG A 249 -30.93 -2.91 37.86
C ARG A 249 -29.94 -2.80 39.01
N ALA A 250 -28.67 -2.48 38.68
CA ALA A 250 -27.66 -2.31 39.72
C ALA A 250 -27.88 -1.04 40.53
N ILE A 251 -28.26 0.09 39.89
CA ILE A 251 -28.62 1.33 40.56
C ILE A 251 -29.87 1.13 41.42
N GLU A 252 -30.91 0.48 40.92
CA GLU A 252 -32.09 0.16 41.70
C GLU A 252 -31.76 -0.62 42.97
N THR A 253 -30.85 -1.59 42.88
CA THR A 253 -30.40 -2.36 44.03
C THR A 253 -29.60 -1.50 45.01
N ALA A 254 -28.71 -0.63 44.50
CA ALA A 254 -27.97 0.30 45.33
C ALA A 254 -28.90 1.31 46.03
N ASP A 255 -29.90 1.85 45.34
CA ASP A 255 -30.87 2.80 45.90
C ASP A 255 -31.72 2.13 47.00
N ARG A 256 -32.14 0.89 46.80
CA ARG A 256 -32.83 0.11 47.85
C ARG A 256 -31.94 -0.07 49.08
N THR A 257 -30.64 -0.29 48.89
CA THR A 257 -29.67 -0.40 49.97
C THR A 257 -29.49 0.92 50.71
N LEU A 258 -29.40 2.03 49.96
CA LEU A 258 -29.32 3.39 50.54
C LEU A 258 -30.60 3.77 51.27
N LEU A 259 -31.77 3.35 50.80
CA LEU A 259 -33.03 3.53 51.51
C LEU A 259 -33.01 2.82 52.88
N LYS A 260 -32.48 1.61 52.96
CA LYS A 260 -32.33 0.90 54.23
C LYS A 260 -31.28 1.54 55.16
N LEU A 261 -30.21 2.09 54.55
CA LEU A 261 -29.21 2.83 55.32
C LEU A 261 -29.78 4.14 55.90
N ARG A 262 -30.70 4.82 55.17
CA ARG A 262 -31.41 6.02 55.67
C ARG A 262 -32.25 5.75 56.90
N GLU A 263 -32.83 4.55 57.01
CA GLU A 263 -33.58 4.15 58.21
C GLU A 263 -32.65 4.00 59.45
N MET A 264 -31.36 3.66 59.22
CA MET A 264 -30.39 3.42 60.32
C MET A 264 -29.45 4.57 60.58
N ALA A 265 -29.02 5.28 59.54
CA ALA A 265 -28.04 6.37 59.62
C ALA A 265 -28.32 7.49 58.55
N PRO A 266 -29.28 8.38 58.79
CA PRO A 266 -29.75 9.35 57.80
C PRO A 266 -28.66 10.28 57.29
N GLU A 267 -27.76 10.75 58.15
CA GLU A 267 -26.69 11.69 57.81
C GLU A 267 -25.64 11.05 56.89
N LEU A 268 -25.32 9.78 57.08
CA LEU A 268 -24.40 9.03 56.24
C LEU A 268 -25.01 8.72 54.86
N ALA A 269 -26.27 8.40 54.81
CA ALA A 269 -26.96 8.04 53.57
C ALA A 269 -27.13 9.27 52.62
N GLN A 270 -27.22 10.48 53.14
CA GLN A 270 -27.29 11.71 52.33
C GLN A 270 -26.00 12.04 51.57
N GLN A 271 -24.87 11.50 51.99
CA GLN A 271 -23.56 11.73 51.38
C GLN A 271 -23.19 10.68 50.34
N LEU A 272 -24.00 9.65 50.15
CA LEU A 272 -23.73 8.53 49.27
C LEU A 272 -24.61 8.56 48.03
N THR A 273 -23.98 8.50 46.86
CA THR A 273 -24.65 8.41 45.56
C THR A 273 -24.03 7.21 44.78
N PRO A 274 -24.84 6.28 44.28
CA PRO A 274 -24.30 5.21 43.48
C PRO A 274 -23.85 5.71 42.10
N GLU A 275 -22.64 5.33 41.71
CA GLU A 275 -22.04 5.72 40.42
C GLU A 275 -21.32 4.53 39.79
N PHE A 276 -21.47 4.35 38.48
CA PHE A 276 -20.65 3.45 37.69
C PHE A 276 -19.35 4.12 37.28
N LYS A 277 -18.21 3.54 37.65
CA LYS A 277 -16.88 4.11 37.31
C LYS A 277 -16.41 3.77 35.90
N THR A 278 -16.80 2.64 35.34
CA THR A 278 -16.32 2.14 34.04
C THR A 278 -17.34 1.24 33.37
N ASP A 279 -17.38 1.32 32.04
CA ASP A 279 -18.16 0.39 31.22
C ASP A 279 -17.37 -0.89 30.93
N PRO A 280 -18.06 -2.05 30.82
CA PRO A 280 -17.43 -3.29 30.44
C PRO A 280 -16.87 -3.20 29.02
N LYS A 281 -15.61 -3.61 28.84
CA LYS A 281 -14.96 -3.72 27.53
C LYS A 281 -15.20 -5.12 26.98
N PHE A 282 -16.23 -5.30 26.19
CA PHE A 282 -16.57 -6.60 25.58
C PHE A 282 -15.48 -7.13 24.66
N GLU A 283 -14.73 -6.25 23.98
CA GLU A 283 -13.64 -6.58 23.05
C GLU A 283 -12.56 -7.46 23.69
N THR A 284 -12.31 -7.34 24.97
CA THR A 284 -11.30 -8.10 25.70
C THR A 284 -11.77 -9.47 26.18
N GLN A 285 -13.07 -9.72 26.15
CA GLN A 285 -13.69 -10.95 26.66
C GLN A 285 -13.72 -12.07 25.61
N PHE A 286 -13.70 -11.71 24.32
CA PHE A 286 -13.75 -12.67 23.22
C PHE A 286 -12.36 -12.90 22.65
N LYS A 287 -11.91 -14.17 22.65
CA LYS A 287 -10.66 -14.60 22.01
C LYS A 287 -10.96 -15.77 21.08
N LEU A 288 -10.83 -15.53 19.78
CA LEU A 288 -10.96 -16.58 18.77
C LEU A 288 -9.57 -17.10 18.40
N LEU A 289 -9.37 -18.41 18.44
CA LEU A 289 -8.12 -19.08 18.10
C LEU A 289 -8.40 -20.19 17.09
N ILE A 290 -7.55 -20.27 16.07
CA ILE A 290 -7.54 -21.39 15.12
C ILE A 290 -6.48 -22.40 15.58
N ARG A 291 -6.87 -23.67 15.74
CA ARG A 291 -5.95 -24.76 16.09
C ARG A 291 -5.99 -25.85 15.01
N SER A 292 -4.88 -26.53 14.81
CA SER A 292 -4.81 -27.71 13.95
C SER A 292 -5.29 -28.97 14.69
N GLU A 293 -5.45 -30.09 13.95
CA GLU A 293 -5.79 -31.40 14.51
C GLU A 293 -4.82 -31.86 15.61
N ASP A 294 -3.56 -31.45 15.55
CA ASP A 294 -2.53 -31.74 16.56
C ASP A 294 -2.56 -30.78 17.76
N ASP A 295 -3.63 -30.01 17.94
CA ASP A 295 -3.78 -28.97 18.97
C ASP A 295 -2.67 -27.88 18.95
N ILE A 296 -1.94 -27.77 17.83
CA ILE A 296 -0.92 -26.76 17.63
C ILE A 296 -1.60 -25.48 17.15
N ALA A 297 -1.46 -24.41 17.93
CA ALA A 297 -1.94 -23.08 17.51
C ALA A 297 -1.26 -22.63 16.21
N VAL A 298 -2.02 -22.01 15.31
CA VAL A 298 -1.55 -21.57 14.00
C VAL A 298 -0.34 -20.64 14.08
N ASN A 299 -0.25 -19.82 15.12
CA ASN A 299 0.89 -18.94 15.39
C ASN A 299 2.21 -19.69 15.66
N LYS A 300 2.16 -20.98 15.97
CA LYS A 300 3.35 -21.85 16.13
C LYS A 300 3.77 -22.58 14.86
N ARG A 301 3.03 -22.43 13.77
CA ARG A 301 3.37 -22.97 12.44
C ARG A 301 4.33 -22.07 11.69
N GLY A 302 4.97 -22.58 10.64
CA GLY A 302 5.90 -21.82 9.79
C GLY A 302 5.24 -20.59 9.15
N SER A 303 6.05 -19.57 8.81
CA SER A 303 5.58 -18.31 8.24
C SER A 303 4.73 -18.47 6.97
N GLY A 304 5.10 -19.39 6.07
CA GLY A 304 4.32 -19.68 4.87
C GLY A 304 2.89 -20.16 5.14
N PHE A 305 2.71 -21.05 6.15
CA PHE A 305 1.38 -21.55 6.53
C PHE A 305 0.50 -20.44 7.14
N ARG A 306 1.07 -19.61 8.01
CA ARG A 306 0.37 -18.45 8.60
C ARG A 306 -0.13 -17.48 7.52
N ARG A 307 0.70 -17.20 6.53
CA ARG A 307 0.34 -16.32 5.40
C ARG A 307 -0.74 -16.89 4.50
N LEU A 308 -0.74 -18.20 4.27
CA LEU A 308 -1.84 -18.86 3.56
C LEU A 308 -3.18 -18.70 4.30
N ILE A 309 -3.18 -18.78 5.63
CA ILE A 309 -4.39 -18.52 6.43
C ILE A 309 -4.82 -17.06 6.30
N LEU A 310 -3.88 -16.12 6.39
CA LEU A 310 -4.17 -14.70 6.18
C LEU A 310 -4.77 -14.44 4.79
N LEU A 311 -4.16 -14.97 3.74
CA LEU A 311 -4.68 -14.86 2.39
C LEU A 311 -6.12 -15.37 2.26
N ASN A 312 -6.38 -16.57 2.79
CA ASN A 312 -7.73 -17.15 2.72
C ASN A 312 -8.73 -16.40 3.61
N PHE A 313 -8.28 -15.81 4.72
CA PHE A 313 -9.13 -14.93 5.52
C PHE A 313 -9.56 -13.70 4.71
N PHE A 314 -8.63 -13.03 4.00
CA PHE A 314 -8.96 -11.86 3.20
C PHE A 314 -9.87 -12.21 2.01
N ARG A 315 -9.68 -13.35 1.37
CA ARG A 315 -10.59 -13.83 0.33
C ARG A 315 -11.99 -14.07 0.86
N ALA A 316 -12.10 -14.77 1.99
CA ALA A 316 -13.40 -15.01 2.63
C ALA A 316 -14.07 -13.70 3.10
N GLU A 317 -13.28 -12.73 3.58
CA GLU A 317 -13.78 -11.43 3.98
C GLU A 317 -14.26 -10.59 2.78
N ALA A 318 -13.54 -10.63 1.66
CA ALA A 318 -13.98 -9.99 0.41
C ALA A 318 -15.30 -10.58 -0.08
N GLU A 319 -15.40 -11.91 -0.16
CA GLU A 319 -16.64 -12.61 -0.54
C GLU A 319 -17.81 -12.27 0.42
N ARG A 320 -17.54 -12.18 1.73
CA ARG A 320 -18.54 -11.81 2.73
C ARG A 320 -19.04 -10.38 2.51
N ARG A 321 -18.15 -9.43 2.26
CA ARG A 321 -18.49 -8.00 2.08
C ARG A 321 -19.24 -7.71 0.81
N ILE A 322 -18.97 -8.42 -0.27
CA ILE A 322 -19.74 -8.34 -1.52
C ILE A 322 -21.20 -8.75 -1.29
N ASN A 323 -21.44 -9.70 -0.39
CA ASN A 323 -22.75 -10.30 -0.14
C ASN A 323 -23.53 -9.70 1.05
N THR A 324 -22.94 -8.75 1.78
CA THR A 324 -23.55 -8.20 3.02
C THR A 324 -23.48 -6.69 3.02
N ASP A 325 -24.61 -6.01 3.31
CA ASP A 325 -24.66 -4.56 3.58
C ASP A 325 -23.98 -4.27 4.93
N THR A 326 -22.63 -4.23 4.95
CA THR A 326 -21.88 -3.88 6.15
C THR A 326 -21.68 -2.36 6.23
N THR A 327 -22.09 -1.75 7.33
CA THR A 327 -21.98 -0.30 7.55
C THR A 327 -20.61 0.15 8.05
N ASN A 328 -19.80 -0.78 8.56
CA ASN A 328 -18.52 -0.47 9.19
C ASN A 328 -17.36 -0.48 8.18
N HIS A 329 -16.66 0.64 8.10
CA HIS A 329 -15.48 0.79 7.27
C HIS A 329 -14.24 0.16 7.93
N ILE A 330 -13.41 -0.55 7.15
CA ILE A 330 -12.15 -1.15 7.62
C ILE A 330 -11.02 -0.73 6.70
N ILE A 331 -9.89 -0.35 7.30
CA ILE A 331 -8.64 -0.09 6.61
C ILE A 331 -7.68 -1.26 6.91
N TYR A 332 -7.37 -2.06 5.89
CA TYR A 332 -6.40 -3.13 5.98
C TYR A 332 -5.03 -2.62 5.53
N ALA A 333 -4.07 -2.61 6.43
CA ALA A 333 -2.71 -2.15 6.16
C ALA A 333 -1.72 -3.32 6.14
N PHE A 334 -0.95 -3.45 5.08
CA PHE A 334 0.00 -4.54 4.87
C PHE A 334 1.42 -4.00 4.70
N GLU A 335 2.33 -4.47 5.54
CA GLU A 335 3.76 -4.18 5.41
C GLU A 335 4.44 -5.31 4.65
N GLU A 336 4.91 -5.00 3.43
CA GLU A 336 5.67 -5.92 2.55
C GLU A 336 5.04 -7.33 2.46
N PRO A 337 3.78 -7.44 2.01
CA PRO A 337 3.03 -8.70 2.05
C PRO A 337 3.66 -9.81 1.19
N GLU A 338 4.52 -9.45 0.25
CA GLU A 338 5.23 -10.35 -0.65
C GLU A 338 6.42 -11.07 0.00
N THR A 339 6.94 -10.54 1.11
CA THR A 339 8.18 -11.05 1.72
C THR A 339 8.08 -12.54 2.05
N SER A 340 9.05 -13.34 1.59
CA SER A 340 9.11 -14.81 1.78
C SER A 340 7.93 -15.59 1.21
N GLN A 341 7.22 -15.07 0.21
CA GLN A 341 6.15 -15.77 -0.51
C GLN A 341 6.61 -16.34 -1.84
N HIS A 342 6.00 -17.48 -2.24
CA HIS A 342 6.19 -18.00 -3.59
C HIS A 342 5.49 -17.06 -4.59
N PRO A 343 6.06 -16.80 -5.79
CA PRO A 343 5.44 -15.91 -6.79
C PRO A 343 3.96 -16.20 -7.08
N ASP A 344 3.58 -17.46 -7.18
CA ASP A 344 2.17 -17.84 -7.44
C ASP A 344 1.22 -17.39 -6.30
N HIS A 345 1.71 -17.32 -5.07
CA HIS A 345 0.94 -16.82 -3.92
C HIS A 345 0.87 -15.29 -3.90
N GLN A 346 1.89 -14.60 -4.44
CA GLN A 346 1.88 -13.13 -4.55
C GLN A 346 0.75 -12.66 -5.47
N GLU A 347 0.58 -13.30 -6.64
CA GLU A 347 -0.53 -12.98 -7.55
C GLU A 347 -1.89 -13.21 -6.89
N MET A 348 -2.08 -14.37 -6.23
CA MET A 348 -3.33 -14.64 -5.51
C MET A 348 -3.62 -13.61 -4.42
N LEU A 349 -2.57 -13.14 -3.72
CA LEU A 349 -2.70 -12.14 -2.68
C LEU A 349 -3.14 -10.79 -3.25
N ILE A 350 -2.55 -10.37 -4.36
CA ILE A 350 -2.92 -9.11 -5.02
C ILE A 350 -4.35 -9.15 -5.54
N ARG A 351 -4.77 -10.26 -6.18
CA ARG A 351 -6.17 -10.43 -6.60
C ARG A 351 -7.14 -10.30 -5.42
N ALA A 352 -6.82 -10.92 -4.28
CA ALA A 352 -7.62 -10.79 -3.08
C ALA A 352 -7.68 -9.34 -2.56
N PHE A 353 -6.57 -8.59 -2.65
CA PHE A 353 -6.56 -7.17 -2.29
C PHE A 353 -7.39 -6.31 -3.22
N LEU A 354 -7.33 -6.56 -4.53
CA LEU A 354 -8.16 -5.86 -5.53
C LEU A 354 -9.65 -6.14 -5.32
N GLU A 355 -10.01 -7.40 -5.09
CA GLU A 355 -11.39 -7.78 -4.78
C GLU A 355 -11.89 -7.12 -3.49
N LEU A 356 -11.04 -7.09 -2.46
CA LEU A 356 -11.38 -6.47 -1.18
C LEU A 356 -11.47 -4.94 -1.29
N ALA A 357 -10.58 -4.30 -2.05
CA ALA A 357 -10.63 -2.85 -2.30
C ALA A 357 -11.87 -2.44 -3.13
N ALA A 358 -12.34 -3.33 -4.03
CA ALA A 358 -13.57 -3.12 -4.77
C ALA A 358 -14.84 -3.37 -3.93
N SER A 359 -14.72 -3.97 -2.74
CA SER A 359 -15.87 -4.21 -1.86
C SER A 359 -16.24 -2.95 -1.08
N ALA A 360 -17.54 -2.79 -0.80
CA ALA A 360 -18.03 -1.65 -0.03
C ALA A 360 -17.39 -1.57 1.37
N ASN A 361 -17.10 -0.35 1.80
CA ASN A 361 -16.61 -0.04 3.15
C ASN A 361 -15.27 -0.72 3.52
N SER A 362 -14.37 -0.92 2.54
CA SER A 362 -13.01 -1.36 2.82
C SER A 362 -11.97 -0.55 2.04
N GLN A 363 -10.84 -0.29 2.67
CA GLN A 363 -9.67 0.33 2.06
C GLN A 363 -8.45 -0.57 2.30
N ILE A 364 -7.59 -0.65 1.29
CA ILE A 364 -6.33 -1.39 1.34
C ILE A 364 -5.19 -0.40 1.27
N VAL A 365 -4.29 -0.46 2.24
CA VAL A 365 -3.06 0.31 2.27
C VAL A 365 -1.90 -0.65 2.38
N LEU A 366 -0.97 -0.64 1.44
CA LEU A 366 0.16 -1.56 1.48
C LEU A 366 1.50 -0.88 1.19
N THR A 367 2.57 -1.49 1.67
CA THR A 367 3.94 -1.09 1.31
C THR A 367 4.61 -2.21 0.55
N THR A 368 5.41 -1.87 -0.45
CA THR A 368 6.22 -2.83 -1.18
C THR A 368 7.55 -2.22 -1.62
N HIS A 369 8.55 -3.06 -1.74
CA HIS A 369 9.81 -2.72 -2.37
C HIS A 369 10.05 -3.55 -3.64
N THR A 370 9.09 -4.44 -4.00
CA THR A 370 9.20 -5.28 -5.18
C THR A 370 8.44 -4.69 -6.36
N PRO A 371 9.14 -4.46 -7.47
CA PRO A 371 8.53 -3.96 -8.69
C PRO A 371 7.46 -4.89 -9.26
N ALA A 372 7.67 -6.20 -9.09
CA ALA A 372 6.72 -7.20 -9.55
C ALA A 372 5.33 -6.98 -8.96
N LEU A 373 5.25 -6.66 -7.66
CA LEU A 373 3.99 -6.39 -7.00
C LEU A 373 3.38 -5.07 -7.45
N ALA A 374 4.21 -4.05 -7.67
CA ALA A 374 3.76 -2.76 -8.18
C ALA A 374 3.09 -2.86 -9.55
N GLY A 375 3.60 -3.73 -10.43
CA GLY A 375 3.05 -3.92 -11.76
C GLY A 375 1.67 -4.62 -11.81
N PHE A 376 1.24 -5.28 -10.73
CA PHE A 376 -0.11 -5.83 -10.62
C PHE A 376 -1.16 -4.81 -10.15
N LEU A 377 -0.73 -3.64 -9.69
CA LEU A 377 -1.59 -2.66 -9.06
C LEU A 377 -1.98 -1.56 -10.06
N PRO A 378 -3.21 -1.03 -9.97
CA PRO A 378 -3.62 0.12 -10.77
C PRO A 378 -2.68 1.31 -10.55
N LEU A 379 -2.33 2.02 -11.62
CA LEU A 379 -1.37 3.12 -11.59
C LEU A 379 -1.78 4.21 -10.59
N GLU A 380 -3.06 4.55 -10.57
CA GLU A 380 -3.65 5.54 -9.67
C GLU A 380 -3.52 5.17 -8.19
N SER A 381 -3.37 3.88 -7.88
CA SER A 381 -3.17 3.40 -6.50
C SER A 381 -1.74 3.57 -6.00
N LEU A 382 -0.77 3.80 -6.89
CA LEU A 382 0.63 3.86 -6.53
C LEU A 382 1.01 5.21 -5.89
N ARG A 383 1.88 5.16 -4.89
CA ARG A 383 2.49 6.33 -4.24
C ARG A 383 3.98 6.06 -4.12
N PHE A 384 4.77 6.78 -4.89
CA PHE A 384 6.22 6.63 -4.87
C PHE A 384 6.83 7.50 -3.78
N ILE A 385 7.61 6.88 -2.89
CA ILE A 385 8.31 7.58 -1.82
C ILE A 385 9.78 7.67 -2.17
N GLU A 386 10.25 8.90 -2.31
CA GLU A 386 11.65 9.21 -2.53
C GLU A 386 12.26 9.87 -1.29
N ARG A 387 13.51 9.53 -1.03
CA ARG A 387 14.31 10.12 0.02
C ARG A 387 15.37 11.05 -0.59
N ASP A 388 15.27 12.34 -0.30
CA ASP A 388 16.32 13.32 -0.57
C ASP A 388 16.90 13.83 0.76
N GLY A 389 18.04 13.29 1.14
CA GLY A 389 18.67 13.59 2.43
C GLY A 389 17.75 13.26 3.62
N HIS A 390 17.26 14.31 4.30
CA HIS A 390 16.33 14.19 5.43
C HIS A 390 14.86 14.36 5.03
N ARG A 391 14.59 14.83 3.81
CA ARG A 391 13.23 15.02 3.30
C ARG A 391 12.68 13.73 2.69
N ARG A 392 11.36 13.59 2.78
CA ARG A 392 10.58 12.57 2.09
C ARG A 392 9.59 13.27 1.18
N THR A 393 9.54 12.84 -0.05
CA THR A 393 8.53 13.27 -1.03
C THR A 393 7.68 12.09 -1.41
N ILE A 394 6.40 12.34 -1.65
CA ILE A 394 5.44 11.33 -2.08
C ILE A 394 4.84 11.83 -3.37
N GLU A 395 4.99 11.04 -4.42
CA GLU A 395 4.44 11.34 -5.73
C GLU A 395 3.32 10.35 -6.05
N ALA A 396 2.17 10.87 -6.50
CA ALA A 396 1.04 10.05 -6.94
C ALA A 396 1.39 9.30 -8.23
N GLY A 397 0.84 8.11 -8.43
CA GLY A 397 1.09 7.27 -9.59
C GLY A 397 0.67 7.94 -10.90
N THR A 398 1.66 8.36 -11.65
CA THR A 398 1.56 8.83 -13.04
C THR A 398 2.51 8.00 -13.89
N ASP A 399 2.41 8.10 -15.22
CA ASP A 399 3.35 7.42 -16.13
C ASP A 399 4.80 7.77 -15.81
N GLU A 400 5.08 9.03 -15.45
CA GLU A 400 6.40 9.49 -15.06
C GLU A 400 6.87 8.89 -13.74
N VAL A 401 5.96 8.77 -12.76
CA VAL A 401 6.24 8.13 -11.47
C VAL A 401 6.44 6.64 -11.64
N PHE A 402 5.68 6.00 -12.52
CA PHE A 402 5.88 4.59 -12.84
C PHE A 402 7.29 4.34 -13.42
N GLN A 403 7.77 5.24 -14.28
CA GLN A 403 9.13 5.18 -14.78
C GLN A 403 10.17 5.36 -13.65
N LYS A 404 9.96 6.31 -12.72
CA LYS A 404 10.84 6.49 -11.56
C LYS A 404 10.87 5.26 -10.65
N ILE A 405 9.72 4.61 -10.44
CA ILE A 405 9.61 3.35 -9.70
C ILE A 405 10.49 2.29 -10.37
N ALA A 406 10.36 2.18 -11.66
CA ALA A 406 11.09 1.26 -12.49
C ALA A 406 12.61 1.44 -12.41
N ASP A 407 13.06 2.67 -12.58
CA ASP A 407 14.49 3.04 -12.52
C ASP A 407 15.05 2.81 -11.09
N THR A 408 14.27 3.18 -10.08
CA THR A 408 14.68 3.11 -8.67
C THR A 408 14.81 1.68 -8.17
N LEU A 409 13.91 0.81 -8.60
CA LEU A 409 13.84 -0.59 -8.19
C LEU A 409 14.57 -1.54 -9.16
N GLY A 410 15.08 -1.01 -10.28
CA GLY A 410 15.96 -1.75 -11.19
C GLY A 410 15.24 -2.75 -12.11
N VAL A 411 13.98 -2.53 -12.47
CA VAL A 411 13.14 -3.52 -13.16
C VAL A 411 12.62 -3.09 -14.51
N LEU A 412 12.67 -1.81 -14.86
CA LEU A 412 12.23 -1.43 -16.20
C LEU A 412 13.40 -0.98 -17.08
N PRO A 413 13.28 -1.31 -18.37
CA PRO A 413 14.11 -0.76 -19.40
C PRO A 413 13.83 0.74 -19.59
N ASP A 414 14.66 1.37 -20.40
CA ASP A 414 14.35 2.68 -20.95
C ASP A 414 12.90 2.72 -21.46
N PRO A 415 12.20 3.86 -21.36
CA PRO A 415 10.78 3.93 -21.66
C PRO A 415 10.52 3.30 -23.04
N ILE A 416 9.56 2.35 -23.07
CA ILE A 416 9.08 1.83 -24.33
C ILE A 416 8.55 3.04 -25.10
N PRO A 417 9.07 3.34 -26.29
CA PRO A 417 8.57 4.47 -27.05
C PRO A 417 7.05 4.38 -27.22
N ARG A 418 6.33 5.49 -27.05
CA ARG A 418 4.85 5.51 -27.17
C ARG A 418 4.34 5.03 -28.52
N ASP A 419 5.20 5.05 -29.51
CA ASP A 419 4.95 4.61 -30.88
C ASP A 419 5.53 3.21 -31.16
N ALA A 420 5.95 2.47 -30.13
CA ALA A 420 6.41 1.09 -30.30
C ALA A 420 5.29 0.19 -30.84
N THR A 421 5.60 -0.54 -31.91
CA THR A 421 4.66 -1.48 -32.55
C THR A 421 4.74 -2.88 -31.96
N ALA A 422 5.88 -3.25 -31.38
CA ALA A 422 6.13 -4.51 -30.69
C ALA A 422 7.26 -4.37 -29.68
N ILE A 423 7.43 -5.38 -28.81
CA ILE A 423 8.51 -5.44 -27.82
C ILE A 423 9.34 -6.71 -28.03
N LEU A 424 10.67 -6.57 -28.10
CA LEU A 424 11.62 -7.69 -28.01
C LEU A 424 12.21 -7.73 -26.59
N LEU A 425 11.89 -8.78 -25.84
CA LEU A 425 12.43 -9.04 -24.51
C LEU A 425 13.75 -9.80 -24.62
N VAL A 426 14.83 -9.25 -24.04
CA VAL A 426 16.16 -9.86 -23.98
C VAL A 426 16.60 -10.05 -22.52
N GLU A 427 17.59 -10.91 -22.27
CA GLU A 427 17.96 -11.28 -20.91
C GLU A 427 18.51 -10.11 -20.08
N GLY A 428 19.42 -9.33 -20.66
CA GLY A 428 20.10 -8.24 -19.98
C GLY A 428 20.40 -7.04 -20.85
N LYS A 429 20.85 -5.93 -20.23
CA LYS A 429 21.31 -4.73 -20.95
C LYS A 429 22.53 -5.01 -21.83
N GLY A 430 23.35 -6.02 -21.46
CA GLY A 430 24.49 -6.46 -22.25
C GLY A 430 24.13 -6.99 -23.64
N ASP A 431 22.87 -7.41 -23.86
CA ASP A 431 22.42 -7.97 -25.13
C ASP A 431 22.05 -6.90 -26.17
N PHE A 432 21.92 -5.64 -25.75
CA PHE A 432 21.60 -4.54 -26.67
C PHE A 432 22.59 -4.39 -27.83
N PRO A 433 23.93 -4.31 -27.59
CA PRO A 433 24.91 -4.24 -28.65
C PRO A 433 24.80 -5.42 -29.62
N PHE A 434 24.54 -6.63 -29.09
CA PHE A 434 24.32 -7.84 -29.89
C PHE A 434 23.11 -7.69 -30.82
N VAL A 435 21.95 -7.34 -30.28
CA VAL A 435 20.70 -7.25 -31.04
C VAL A 435 20.75 -6.12 -32.09
N HIS A 436 21.12 -4.92 -31.69
CA HIS A 436 21.13 -3.75 -32.56
C HIS A 436 22.18 -3.87 -33.67
N HIS A 437 23.43 -4.18 -33.32
CA HIS A 437 24.50 -4.32 -34.31
C HIS A 437 24.23 -5.46 -35.31
N THR A 438 23.72 -6.60 -34.85
CA THR A 438 23.37 -7.71 -35.74
C THR A 438 22.28 -7.32 -36.73
N ALA A 439 21.19 -6.67 -36.26
CA ALA A 439 20.11 -6.23 -37.14
C ALA A 439 20.61 -5.20 -38.18
N GLU A 440 21.43 -4.24 -37.74
CA GLU A 440 22.04 -3.23 -38.62
C GLU A 440 22.91 -3.86 -39.72
N LYS A 441 23.86 -4.74 -39.32
CA LYS A 441 24.76 -5.39 -40.28
C LYS A 441 24.06 -6.35 -41.24
N LEU A 442 23.07 -7.12 -40.76
CA LEU A 442 22.28 -7.98 -41.63
C LEU A 442 21.40 -7.18 -42.60
N LYS A 443 20.90 -5.99 -42.22
CA LYS A 443 20.19 -5.08 -43.13
C LYS A 443 21.15 -4.49 -44.14
N GLU A 444 22.33 -3.99 -43.73
CA GLU A 444 23.37 -3.49 -44.64
C GLU A 444 23.76 -4.52 -45.70
N GLY A 445 23.86 -5.82 -45.29
CA GLY A 445 24.14 -6.95 -46.18
C GLY A 445 22.96 -7.40 -47.02
N GLY A 446 21.78 -6.81 -46.88
CA GLY A 446 20.57 -7.19 -47.62
C GLY A 446 19.93 -8.51 -47.13
N HIS A 447 20.22 -8.99 -45.93
CA HIS A 447 19.69 -10.22 -45.35
C HIS A 447 18.48 -9.97 -44.43
N LEU A 448 18.27 -8.73 -43.97
CA LEU A 448 17.06 -8.27 -43.31
C LEU A 448 16.45 -7.09 -44.07
N ALA A 449 15.13 -7.00 -44.06
CA ALA A 449 14.40 -5.90 -44.71
C ALA A 449 14.50 -4.58 -43.92
N ALA A 450 14.55 -4.66 -42.60
CA ALA A 450 14.53 -3.53 -41.67
C ALA A 450 15.30 -3.88 -40.39
N THR A 451 15.59 -2.87 -39.56
CA THR A 451 16.05 -3.06 -38.18
C THR A 451 14.87 -3.02 -37.22
N PHE A 452 15.11 -3.32 -35.93
CA PHE A 452 14.11 -3.17 -34.88
C PHE A 452 13.66 -1.70 -34.73
N GLU A 453 14.58 -0.75 -34.88
CA GLU A 453 14.29 0.68 -34.85
C GLU A 453 13.43 1.14 -36.02
N ASP A 454 13.72 0.66 -37.25
CA ASP A 454 12.91 0.98 -38.43
C ASP A 454 11.45 0.53 -38.27
N CYS A 455 11.25 -0.61 -37.60
CA CYS A 455 9.93 -1.18 -37.31
C CYS A 455 9.34 -0.70 -35.98
N ARG A 456 10.01 0.20 -35.25
CA ARG A 456 9.62 0.68 -33.91
C ARG A 456 9.39 -0.46 -32.91
N ILE A 457 10.23 -1.48 -32.96
CA ILE A 457 10.22 -2.57 -31.99
C ILE A 457 11.17 -2.16 -30.85
N ALA A 458 10.62 -2.02 -29.65
CA ALA A 458 11.41 -1.70 -28.47
C ALA A 458 12.17 -2.93 -27.97
N VAL A 459 13.50 -2.84 -27.85
CA VAL A 459 14.32 -3.91 -27.25
C VAL A 459 14.41 -3.67 -25.75
N VAL A 460 14.02 -4.66 -24.95
CA VAL A 460 13.75 -4.49 -23.51
C VAL A 460 14.45 -5.57 -22.69
N PRO A 461 15.42 -5.23 -21.81
CA PRO A 461 16.07 -6.19 -20.95
C PRO A 461 15.19 -6.56 -19.75
N ILE A 462 15.02 -7.85 -19.50
CA ILE A 462 14.18 -8.35 -18.40
C ILE A 462 14.93 -8.50 -17.06
N GLY A 463 16.24 -8.21 -17.02
CA GLY A 463 17.04 -8.29 -15.79
C GLY A 463 17.36 -9.70 -15.31
N GLY A 464 17.48 -10.64 -16.26
CA GLY A 464 17.79 -12.04 -16.04
C GLY A 464 16.60 -12.98 -16.24
N CYS A 465 16.89 -14.20 -16.64
CA CYS A 465 15.89 -15.21 -17.03
C CYS A 465 14.85 -15.54 -15.94
N GLY A 466 15.15 -15.26 -14.66
CA GLY A 466 14.20 -15.39 -13.55
C GLY A 466 12.97 -14.49 -13.67
N ASN A 467 13.12 -13.33 -14.29
CA ASN A 467 12.11 -12.27 -14.33
C ASN A 467 11.10 -12.41 -15.49
N ILE A 468 11.33 -13.28 -16.47
CA ILE A 468 10.35 -13.53 -17.56
C ILE A 468 8.98 -13.96 -17.00
N LYS A 469 8.98 -14.75 -15.93
CA LYS A 469 7.73 -15.14 -15.28
C LYS A 469 6.98 -13.92 -14.76
N HIS A 470 7.70 -12.94 -14.24
CA HIS A 470 7.14 -11.68 -13.76
C HIS A 470 6.60 -10.81 -14.89
N TRP A 471 7.33 -10.68 -16.00
CA TRP A 471 6.88 -9.92 -17.16
C TRP A 471 5.58 -10.48 -17.75
N ARG A 472 5.45 -11.81 -17.82
CA ARG A 472 4.25 -12.47 -18.28
C ARG A 472 3.12 -12.41 -17.27
N THR A 473 3.40 -12.66 -15.98
CA THR A 473 2.43 -12.59 -14.88
C THR A 473 1.94 -11.15 -14.66
N LEU A 474 2.79 -10.16 -14.91
CA LEU A 474 2.44 -8.74 -14.83
C LEU A 474 1.56 -8.28 -15.99
N GLN A 475 1.33 -9.11 -17.02
CA GLN A 475 0.62 -8.70 -18.24
C GLN A 475 1.11 -7.34 -18.77
N LEU A 476 2.38 -6.99 -18.50
CA LEU A 476 2.93 -5.68 -18.89
C LEU A 476 2.83 -5.48 -20.40
N ALA A 477 3.12 -6.50 -21.18
CA ALA A 477 2.94 -6.45 -22.62
C ALA A 477 1.46 -6.31 -23.02
N ASP A 478 0.56 -6.99 -22.32
CA ASP A 478 -0.89 -6.90 -22.58
C ASP A 478 -1.45 -5.53 -22.16
N GLN A 479 -0.93 -4.92 -21.11
CA GLN A 479 -1.31 -3.56 -20.69
C GLN A 479 -0.94 -2.49 -21.73
N PHE A 480 0.17 -2.69 -22.46
CA PHE A 480 0.54 -1.81 -23.57
C PHE A 480 -0.26 -2.09 -24.84
N GLY A 481 -0.99 -3.22 -24.89
CA GLY A 481 -1.77 -3.61 -26.07
C GLY A 481 -0.92 -3.89 -27.31
N ILE A 482 0.40 -4.14 -27.15
CA ILE A 482 1.35 -4.40 -28.23
C ILE A 482 1.92 -5.81 -28.13
N PRO A 483 2.13 -6.49 -29.28
CA PRO A 483 2.69 -7.83 -29.31
C PRO A 483 4.14 -7.84 -28.82
N TYR A 484 4.56 -8.95 -28.22
CA TYR A 484 5.94 -9.12 -27.78
C TYR A 484 6.54 -10.45 -28.21
N CYS A 485 7.86 -10.48 -28.30
CA CYS A 485 8.66 -11.67 -28.54
C CYS A 485 9.80 -11.76 -27.52
N VAL A 486 10.45 -12.91 -27.44
CA VAL A 486 11.44 -13.21 -26.40
C VAL A 486 12.67 -13.87 -27.01
N LEU A 487 13.87 -13.36 -26.69
CA LEU A 487 15.15 -13.97 -27.00
C LEU A 487 15.97 -14.15 -25.70
N LEU A 488 16.35 -15.37 -25.39
CA LEU A 488 17.13 -15.71 -24.20
C LEU A 488 18.34 -16.54 -24.55
N ASP A 489 19.29 -16.58 -23.63
CA ASP A 489 20.42 -17.47 -23.65
C ASP A 489 19.98 -18.92 -23.43
N SER A 490 20.58 -19.86 -24.15
CA SER A 490 20.23 -21.27 -23.99
C SER A 490 20.84 -21.91 -22.76
N ASP A 491 21.87 -21.28 -22.17
CA ASP A 491 22.68 -21.87 -21.11
C ASP A 491 23.21 -23.27 -21.47
N LEU A 492 23.49 -23.51 -22.76
CA LEU A 492 23.87 -24.80 -23.30
C LEU A 492 25.07 -25.40 -22.55
N GLY A 493 24.93 -26.65 -22.11
CA GLY A 493 25.95 -27.36 -21.33
C GLY A 493 25.98 -27.02 -19.85
N THR A 494 25.04 -26.21 -19.34
CA THR A 494 24.87 -25.90 -17.93
C THR A 494 23.68 -26.63 -17.30
N PRO A 495 23.57 -26.74 -15.97
CA PRO A 495 22.39 -27.29 -15.31
C PRO A 495 21.09 -26.51 -15.61
N GLN A 496 21.18 -25.25 -16.02
CA GLN A 496 20.07 -24.37 -16.33
C GLN A 496 19.44 -24.64 -17.71
N GLU A 497 20.15 -25.27 -18.64
CA GLU A 497 19.67 -25.55 -20.00
C GLU A 497 18.27 -26.18 -20.04
N ILE A 498 18.04 -27.22 -19.22
CA ILE A 498 16.75 -27.92 -19.19
C ILE A 498 15.61 -26.97 -18.79
N GLN A 499 15.87 -26.09 -17.85
CA GLN A 499 14.89 -25.11 -17.38
C GLN A 499 14.59 -24.07 -18.46
N MET A 500 15.62 -23.60 -19.17
CA MET A 500 15.46 -22.62 -20.26
C MET A 500 14.64 -23.21 -21.40
N ARG A 501 14.93 -24.43 -21.85
CA ARG A 501 14.16 -25.12 -22.87
C ARG A 501 12.68 -25.30 -22.49
N ARG A 502 12.40 -25.67 -21.23
CA ARG A 502 11.01 -25.78 -20.74
C ARG A 502 10.28 -24.43 -20.76
N ARG A 503 10.95 -23.35 -20.37
CA ARG A 503 10.37 -22.00 -20.40
C ARG A 503 9.96 -21.57 -21.79
N ILE A 504 10.88 -21.71 -22.75
CA ILE A 504 10.61 -21.34 -24.15
C ILE A 504 9.48 -22.20 -24.71
N THR A 505 9.48 -23.51 -24.48
CA THR A 505 8.39 -24.39 -24.92
C THR A 505 7.04 -23.93 -24.36
N GLN A 506 6.99 -23.47 -23.12
CA GLN A 506 5.77 -22.96 -22.52
C GLN A 506 5.33 -21.62 -23.14
N LEU A 507 6.25 -20.69 -23.36
CA LEU A 507 5.95 -19.42 -24.04
C LEU A 507 5.40 -19.65 -25.46
N GLN A 508 6.03 -20.56 -26.21
CA GLN A 508 5.58 -20.93 -27.55
C GLN A 508 4.20 -21.60 -27.54
N ALA A 509 3.90 -22.44 -26.54
CA ALA A 509 2.58 -23.05 -26.37
C ALA A 509 1.49 -22.02 -26.09
N ASP A 510 1.85 -20.89 -25.47
CA ASP A 510 0.95 -19.77 -25.22
C ASP A 510 0.90 -18.75 -26.38
N GLY A 511 1.49 -19.08 -27.53
CA GLY A 511 1.44 -18.26 -28.74
C GLY A 511 2.48 -17.14 -28.83
N VAL A 512 3.44 -17.09 -27.89
CA VAL A 512 4.51 -16.09 -27.90
C VAL A 512 5.64 -16.54 -28.82
N LYS A 513 6.12 -15.67 -29.69
CA LYS A 513 7.35 -15.90 -30.46
C LYS A 513 8.55 -15.84 -29.52
N ALA A 514 9.11 -16.99 -29.18
CA ALA A 514 10.18 -17.10 -28.20
C ALA A 514 11.28 -18.04 -28.70
N TYR A 515 12.54 -17.61 -28.55
CA TYR A 515 13.71 -18.30 -29.04
C TYR A 515 14.81 -18.37 -27.98
N LEU A 516 15.64 -19.42 -28.10
CA LEU A 516 16.93 -19.53 -27.39
C LEU A 516 18.06 -19.42 -28.40
N THR A 517 19.18 -18.84 -27.97
CA THR A 517 20.42 -18.96 -28.74
C THR A 517 20.80 -20.44 -28.90
N ARG A 518 21.30 -20.84 -30.07
CA ARG A 518 21.73 -22.22 -30.33
C ARG A 518 22.97 -22.59 -29.54
N LYS A 519 23.88 -21.61 -29.34
CA LYS A 519 25.06 -21.72 -28.47
C LYS A 519 24.70 -21.21 -27.08
N ARG A 520 25.61 -21.40 -26.12
CA ARG A 520 25.37 -21.12 -24.71
C ARG A 520 24.88 -19.69 -24.46
N GLU A 521 25.58 -18.70 -25.00
CA GLU A 521 25.32 -17.26 -24.84
C GLU A 521 25.78 -16.50 -26.10
N PRO A 522 25.38 -15.23 -26.34
CA PRO A 522 25.80 -14.46 -27.51
C PRO A 522 27.31 -14.37 -27.70
N GLU A 523 28.08 -14.31 -26.61
CA GLU A 523 29.54 -14.28 -26.66
C GLU A 523 30.17 -15.50 -27.36
N ASN A 524 29.50 -16.66 -27.38
CA ASN A 524 29.98 -17.84 -28.10
C ASN A 524 29.91 -17.73 -29.64
N TYR A 525 29.34 -16.64 -30.16
CA TYR A 525 29.30 -16.34 -31.58
C TYR A 525 30.32 -15.27 -32.00
N ILE A 526 31.10 -14.68 -31.06
CA ILE A 526 32.11 -13.67 -31.41
C ILE A 526 33.14 -14.32 -32.33
N HIS A 527 33.34 -13.71 -33.52
CA HIS A 527 34.34 -14.16 -34.46
C HIS A 527 35.74 -13.89 -33.90
N LEU A 528 36.63 -14.88 -33.94
CA LEU A 528 37.98 -14.80 -33.31
C LEU A 528 38.81 -13.66 -33.85
N ASP A 529 38.68 -13.28 -35.12
CA ASP A 529 39.40 -12.14 -35.70
C ASP A 529 39.09 -10.82 -34.99
N CYS A 530 37.89 -10.66 -34.45
CA CYS A 530 37.49 -9.44 -33.72
C CYS A 530 38.20 -9.34 -32.36
N LEU A 531 38.74 -10.43 -31.87
CA LEU A 531 39.52 -10.42 -30.62
C LEU A 531 40.95 -9.90 -30.83
N GLN A 532 41.42 -9.73 -32.09
CA GLN A 532 42.74 -9.23 -32.43
C GLN A 532 43.84 -9.94 -31.61
N LEU A 533 43.78 -11.28 -31.63
CA LEU A 533 44.75 -12.14 -30.91
C LEU A 533 46.09 -12.16 -31.63
N PRO A 534 47.22 -12.43 -30.93
CA PRO A 534 48.51 -12.68 -31.58
C PRO A 534 48.42 -13.78 -32.62
N PRO A 535 49.21 -13.75 -33.70
CA PRO A 535 49.15 -14.73 -34.81
C PRO A 535 49.36 -16.20 -34.34
N ASP A 536 50.11 -16.40 -33.26
CA ASP A 536 50.44 -17.71 -32.71
C ASP A 536 49.49 -18.10 -31.56
N SER A 537 48.41 -17.36 -31.33
CA SER A 537 47.44 -17.66 -30.26
C SER A 537 46.71 -18.96 -30.55
N VAL A 538 46.64 -19.86 -29.57
CA VAL A 538 45.82 -21.07 -29.58
C VAL A 538 44.46 -20.89 -28.88
N PHE A 539 44.08 -19.65 -28.62
CA PHE A 539 42.82 -19.32 -27.93
C PHE A 539 41.63 -19.74 -28.77
N THR A 540 40.75 -20.54 -28.20
CA THR A 540 39.46 -20.93 -28.80
C THR A 540 38.41 -21.19 -27.71
N PHE A 541 37.17 -21.18 -28.11
CA PHE A 541 36.06 -21.60 -27.24
C PHE A 541 35.02 -22.39 -28.07
N SER A 542 34.36 -23.30 -27.39
CA SER A 542 33.28 -24.11 -27.99
C SER A 542 31.89 -23.48 -27.76
N ASP A 543 30.88 -24.08 -28.35
CA ASP A 543 29.46 -23.62 -28.21
C ASP A 543 28.94 -23.75 -26.76
N THR A 544 29.59 -24.54 -25.90
CA THR A 544 29.19 -24.82 -24.51
C THR A 544 30.08 -24.15 -23.47
N ASP A 545 31.19 -23.55 -23.88
CA ASP A 545 32.11 -22.87 -22.96
C ASP A 545 31.50 -21.58 -22.40
N ASP A 546 31.99 -21.14 -21.26
CA ASP A 546 31.77 -19.77 -20.76
C ASP A 546 32.66 -18.82 -21.57
N ALA A 547 32.22 -18.47 -22.78
CA ALA A 547 33.00 -17.64 -23.71
C ALA A 547 33.24 -16.24 -23.13
N LYS A 548 32.28 -15.69 -22.46
CA LYS A 548 32.35 -14.39 -21.78
C LYS A 548 33.49 -14.31 -20.80
N SER A 549 33.60 -15.29 -19.88
CA SER A 549 34.68 -15.36 -18.90
C SER A 549 36.05 -15.66 -19.56
N LYS A 550 36.08 -16.51 -20.60
CA LYS A 550 37.30 -16.83 -21.31
C LYS A 550 37.86 -15.60 -22.05
N ILE A 551 37.02 -14.90 -22.80
CA ILE A 551 37.40 -13.69 -23.54
C ILE A 551 37.85 -12.59 -22.58
N SER A 552 37.09 -12.34 -21.53
CA SER A 552 37.44 -11.38 -20.49
C SER A 552 38.82 -11.65 -19.87
N SER A 553 39.10 -12.90 -19.54
CA SER A 553 40.39 -13.31 -18.98
C SER A 553 41.55 -13.16 -19.97
N GLU A 554 41.35 -13.55 -21.24
CA GLU A 554 42.39 -13.49 -22.27
C GLU A 554 42.74 -12.05 -22.63
N LYS A 555 41.71 -11.17 -22.72
CA LYS A 555 41.87 -9.78 -23.14
C LYS A 555 42.06 -8.80 -21.99
N GLY A 556 41.86 -9.22 -20.76
CA GLY A 556 41.93 -8.34 -19.59
C GLY A 556 40.83 -7.28 -19.58
N THR A 557 39.68 -7.55 -20.22
CA THR A 557 38.53 -6.63 -20.33
C THR A 557 37.50 -6.94 -19.26
N ASN A 558 36.56 -6.00 -19.07
CA ASN A 558 35.45 -6.23 -18.13
C ASN A 558 34.50 -7.29 -18.72
N ILE A 559 34.17 -8.30 -17.90
CA ILE A 559 33.26 -9.37 -18.30
C ILE A 559 31.87 -8.86 -18.75
N LYS A 560 31.44 -7.71 -18.26
CA LYS A 560 30.13 -7.11 -18.61
C LYS A 560 30.12 -6.36 -19.93
N THR A 561 31.27 -6.03 -20.51
CA THR A 561 31.38 -5.23 -21.75
C THR A 561 31.88 -6.04 -22.94
N VAL A 562 31.99 -7.37 -22.82
CA VAL A 562 32.54 -8.23 -23.89
C VAL A 562 31.78 -8.06 -25.22
N LEU A 563 30.45 -7.96 -25.20
CA LEU A 563 29.66 -7.72 -26.40
C LEU A 563 29.83 -6.30 -26.92
N GLU A 564 29.90 -5.31 -26.04
CA GLU A 564 30.16 -3.90 -26.40
C GLU A 564 31.54 -3.72 -27.03
N ASP A 565 32.54 -4.45 -26.53
CA ASP A 565 33.93 -4.32 -26.96
C ASP A 565 34.21 -5.07 -28.27
N TYR A 566 33.63 -6.24 -28.49
CA TYR A 566 34.02 -7.17 -29.56
C TYR A 566 32.92 -7.48 -30.55
N TRP A 567 31.66 -7.61 -30.15
CA TRP A 567 30.55 -7.91 -31.04
C TRP A 567 30.33 -6.79 -32.06
N VAL A 568 30.37 -5.55 -31.61
CA VAL A 568 30.17 -4.37 -32.47
C VAL A 568 31.27 -4.18 -33.53
N GLN A 569 32.36 -4.95 -33.49
CA GLN A 569 33.40 -4.96 -34.48
C GLN A 569 33.15 -5.95 -35.62
N MET A 570 32.16 -6.84 -35.48
CA MET A 570 31.87 -7.87 -36.48
C MET A 570 31.24 -7.28 -37.74
N SER A 571 31.79 -7.64 -38.91
CA SER A 571 31.18 -7.35 -40.19
C SER A 571 29.96 -8.26 -40.49
N CYS A 572 29.16 -7.90 -41.47
CA CYS A 572 28.04 -8.75 -41.93
C CYS A 572 28.53 -10.16 -42.30
N ASP A 573 29.61 -10.31 -43.02
CA ASP A 573 30.15 -11.60 -43.43
C ASP A 573 30.56 -12.47 -42.24
N GLN A 574 31.18 -11.85 -41.22
CA GLN A 574 31.54 -12.55 -39.98
C GLN A 574 30.30 -12.99 -39.19
N ILE A 575 29.28 -12.14 -39.08
CA ILE A 575 27.99 -12.50 -38.46
C ILE A 575 27.36 -13.67 -39.22
N ARG A 576 27.30 -13.59 -40.56
CA ARG A 576 26.78 -14.65 -41.41
C ARG A 576 27.54 -15.98 -41.27
N GLN A 577 28.84 -15.93 -41.03
CA GLN A 577 29.67 -17.11 -40.82
C GLN A 577 29.37 -17.78 -39.46
N VAL A 578 29.20 -17.00 -38.37
CA VAL A 578 29.02 -17.56 -37.02
C VAL A 578 27.58 -17.96 -36.73
N GLU A 579 26.58 -17.35 -37.38
CA GLU A 579 25.15 -17.71 -37.24
C GLU A 579 24.77 -18.95 -38.05
N LYS A 580 25.60 -19.33 -39.01
CA LYS A 580 25.34 -20.43 -39.93
C LYS A 580 25.32 -21.79 -39.24
N TYR A 581 24.32 -22.59 -39.53
CA TYR A 581 24.22 -23.98 -39.06
C TYR A 581 23.52 -24.87 -40.11
N ILE A 582 23.59 -26.17 -39.92
CA ILE A 582 22.96 -27.16 -40.83
C ILE A 582 21.86 -27.89 -40.02
N GLU A 583 20.64 -27.82 -40.51
CA GLU A 583 19.51 -28.57 -39.97
C GLU A 583 18.86 -29.42 -41.08
N ASN A 584 18.74 -30.73 -40.87
CA ASN A 584 18.22 -31.69 -41.84
C ASN A 584 18.85 -31.61 -43.23
N GLY A 585 20.16 -31.27 -43.29
CA GLY A 585 20.92 -31.12 -44.53
C GLY A 585 20.69 -29.81 -45.28
N VAL A 586 19.94 -28.86 -44.67
CA VAL A 586 19.70 -27.53 -45.19
C VAL A 586 20.51 -26.51 -44.39
N GLU A 587 21.15 -25.60 -45.11
CA GLU A 587 21.89 -24.48 -44.52
C GLU A 587 20.89 -23.43 -44.02
N LYS A 588 21.05 -23.03 -42.76
CA LYS A 588 20.22 -22.06 -42.07
C LYS A 588 21.07 -20.97 -41.39
N PHE A 589 20.43 -19.85 -41.10
CA PHE A 589 21.07 -18.67 -40.53
C PHE A 589 20.25 -18.21 -39.32
N GLU A 590 20.77 -18.44 -38.13
CA GLU A 590 20.06 -18.36 -36.87
C GLU A 590 19.46 -16.98 -36.61
N PHE A 591 20.31 -15.95 -36.60
CA PHE A 591 19.86 -14.58 -36.28
C PHE A 591 19.00 -13.99 -37.40
N THR A 592 19.35 -14.27 -38.65
CA THR A 592 18.58 -13.84 -39.81
C THR A 592 17.15 -14.38 -39.76
N GLU A 593 16.97 -15.69 -39.44
CA GLU A 593 15.64 -16.30 -39.34
C GLU A 593 14.86 -15.75 -38.13
N MET A 594 15.48 -15.71 -36.94
CA MET A 594 14.83 -15.20 -35.73
C MET A 594 14.43 -13.73 -35.86
N PHE A 595 15.32 -12.89 -36.34
CA PHE A 595 15.05 -11.45 -36.45
C PHE A 595 14.00 -11.16 -37.52
N SER A 596 14.02 -11.88 -38.66
CA SER A 596 12.94 -11.78 -39.64
C SER A 596 11.58 -12.14 -39.05
N ASP A 597 11.53 -13.17 -38.21
CA ASP A 597 10.29 -13.59 -37.55
C ASP A 597 9.82 -12.54 -36.52
N PHE A 598 10.74 -11.94 -35.75
CA PHE A 598 10.41 -10.86 -34.81
C PHE A 598 9.90 -9.61 -35.53
N LEU A 599 10.56 -9.21 -36.62
CA LEU A 599 10.17 -8.02 -37.41
C LEU A 599 8.75 -8.18 -37.99
N SER A 600 8.33 -9.40 -38.31
CA SER A 600 6.98 -9.67 -38.83
C SER A 600 5.85 -9.38 -37.81
N LEU A 601 6.17 -9.14 -36.52
CA LEU A 601 5.19 -8.70 -35.52
C LEU A 601 4.75 -7.26 -35.74
N ALA A 602 5.61 -6.43 -36.30
CA ALA A 602 5.28 -5.03 -36.61
C ALA A 602 4.32 -4.91 -37.81
N ASP A 603 4.37 -5.88 -38.76
CA ASP A 603 3.54 -5.86 -39.97
C ASP A 603 2.07 -6.26 -39.71
N GLY A 604 1.77 -6.91 -38.60
CA GLY A 604 0.42 -7.38 -38.24
C GLY A 604 -0.53 -6.33 -37.69
N ASN A 605 -0.06 -5.09 -37.45
CA ASN A 605 -0.83 -3.99 -36.85
C ASN A 605 -1.14 -2.83 -37.81
N THR A 606 -1.05 -3.03 -39.14
CA THR A 606 -1.48 -2.07 -40.18
C THR A 606 -2.88 -2.35 -40.71
#